data_5280aef967fddf868b99174204f16d66
#
_entry.id   5280aef967fddf868b99174204f16d66
#
_cell.length_a   1.000
_cell.length_b   1.000
_cell.length_c   1.000
_cell.angle_alpha   90.00
_cell.angle_beta   90.00
_cell.angle_gamma   90.00
#
_symmetry.space_group_name_H-M   'P 1'
#
loop_
_entity.id
_entity.type
_entity.pdbx_description
1 polymer ?
#
loop_
_entity_poly.entity_id
_entity_poly.type
_entity_poly.pdbx_seq_one_letter_code
_entity_poly.pdbx_strand_id
1 'polypeptide(L)'
;MVATARSKRRKSASLRDPERTRRKLLDAGFREVYERGYQSADLDAVLERAGVTKGALYYHFENKEALGHAIIEEVIAEMTRQKWHIPLQKGNPIDTLIHIVQSTGTEVAEMRGGCPFNNLAQEMSPLDEGFRKRLAKILSEWHGAMAGAFRRGQAEKMLRKDLDPDDEATFVIAMYEGYISLAKNSQDPKLLKSGKKRMIEYLESLRT
;
A
#
# COMPACT_ATOMS: atom_id res chain seq x y z
N MET A 1 -34.80 -60.45 -10.50
CA MET A 1 -33.92 -59.58 -11.29
C MET A 1 -34.12 -58.16 -10.78
N VAL A 2 -33.16 -57.65 -10.00
CA VAL A 2 -33.23 -56.29 -9.44
C VAL A 2 -32.14 -55.47 -10.12
N ALA A 3 -32.55 -54.49 -10.89
CA ALA A 3 -31.64 -53.60 -11.61
C ALA A 3 -31.15 -52.46 -10.66
N THR A 4 -29.89 -52.47 -10.36
CA THR A 4 -29.21 -51.46 -9.57
C THR A 4 -28.97 -50.19 -10.43
N ALA A 5 -29.70 -49.14 -10.13
CA ALA A 5 -29.53 -47.80 -10.72
C ALA A 5 -28.26 -47.15 -10.13
N ARG A 6 -27.20 -47.04 -10.94
CA ARG A 6 -25.95 -46.35 -10.63
C ARG A 6 -26.18 -44.86 -10.75
N SER A 7 -26.46 -44.18 -9.64
CA SER A 7 -26.51 -42.70 -9.55
C SER A 7 -25.15 -42.11 -9.88
N LYS A 8 -25.00 -41.51 -11.06
CA LYS A 8 -23.86 -40.63 -11.41
C LYS A 8 -23.99 -39.31 -10.61
N ARG A 9 -23.28 -39.22 -9.53
CA ARG A 9 -23.06 -37.98 -8.79
C ARG A 9 -22.33 -37.00 -9.70
N ARG A 10 -23.06 -36.11 -10.37
CA ARG A 10 -22.51 -34.94 -11.07
C ARG A 10 -21.78 -34.11 -10.01
N LYS A 11 -20.42 -34.06 -10.05
CA LYS A 11 -19.63 -33.06 -9.36
C LYS A 11 -20.15 -31.72 -9.86
N SER A 12 -20.79 -30.94 -8.97
CA SER A 12 -21.15 -29.55 -9.24
C SER A 12 -19.86 -28.82 -9.56
N ALA A 13 -19.74 -28.36 -10.81
CA ALA A 13 -18.72 -27.39 -11.17
C ALA A 13 -18.96 -26.18 -10.24
N SER A 14 -18.02 -25.93 -9.34
CA SER A 14 -18.00 -24.73 -8.53
C SER A 14 -18.26 -23.54 -9.48
N LEU A 15 -19.37 -22.85 -9.28
CA LEU A 15 -19.67 -21.59 -9.98
C LEU A 15 -18.40 -20.75 -9.87
N ARG A 16 -17.79 -20.44 -11.03
CA ARG A 16 -16.63 -19.55 -11.11
C ARG A 16 -17.09 -18.21 -10.55
N ASP A 17 -16.58 -17.86 -9.37
CA ASP A 17 -16.80 -16.57 -8.76
C ASP A 17 -15.82 -15.56 -9.42
N PRO A 18 -16.29 -14.69 -10.33
CA PRO A 18 -15.43 -13.75 -11.03
C PRO A 18 -14.73 -12.79 -10.07
N GLU A 19 -15.43 -12.32 -9.05
CA GLU A 19 -14.88 -11.40 -8.05
C GLU A 19 -13.74 -12.05 -7.24
N ARG A 20 -13.93 -13.29 -6.85
CA ARG A 20 -12.88 -14.06 -6.17
C ARG A 20 -11.67 -14.27 -7.07
N THR A 21 -11.89 -14.54 -8.36
CA THR A 21 -10.80 -14.72 -9.33
C THR A 21 -10.05 -13.42 -9.55
N ARG A 22 -10.77 -12.29 -9.69
CA ARG A 22 -10.19 -10.96 -9.84
C ARG A 22 -9.34 -10.59 -8.63
N ARG A 23 -9.83 -10.81 -7.42
CA ARG A 23 -9.08 -10.55 -6.19
C ARG A 23 -7.79 -11.37 -6.11
N LYS A 24 -7.83 -12.66 -6.45
CA LYS A 24 -6.63 -13.50 -6.51
C LYS A 24 -5.58 -12.97 -7.49
N LEU A 25 -6.02 -12.46 -8.65
CA LEU A 25 -5.12 -11.85 -9.64
C LEU A 25 -4.51 -10.56 -9.13
N LEU A 26 -5.30 -9.70 -8.46
CA LEU A 26 -4.79 -8.48 -7.83
C LEU A 26 -3.78 -8.78 -6.73
N ASP A 27 -4.08 -9.73 -5.84
CA ASP A 27 -3.18 -10.12 -4.75
C ASP A 27 -1.87 -10.72 -5.28
N ALA A 28 -1.95 -11.59 -6.28
CA ALA A 28 -0.78 -12.20 -6.91
C ALA A 28 0.04 -11.17 -7.69
N GLY A 29 -0.62 -10.31 -8.46
CA GLY A 29 0.00 -9.23 -9.23
C GLY A 29 0.69 -8.21 -8.31
N PHE A 30 0.03 -7.80 -7.22
CA PHE A 30 0.63 -6.93 -6.23
C PHE A 30 1.91 -7.52 -5.65
N ARG A 31 1.91 -8.80 -5.26
CA ARG A 31 3.10 -9.48 -4.73
C ARG A 31 4.23 -9.54 -5.75
N GLU A 32 3.93 -9.89 -6.99
CA GLU A 32 4.93 -9.95 -8.06
C GLU A 32 5.56 -8.57 -8.32
N VAL A 33 4.73 -7.52 -8.41
CA VAL A 33 5.19 -6.12 -8.55
C VAL A 33 5.99 -5.66 -7.33
N TYR A 34 5.57 -6.00 -6.13
CA TYR A 34 6.25 -5.61 -4.90
C TYR A 34 7.62 -6.26 -4.73
N GLU A 35 7.75 -7.53 -5.13
CA GLU A 35 8.97 -8.32 -5.02
C GLU A 35 9.99 -7.99 -6.11
N ARG A 36 9.54 -7.71 -7.35
CA ARG A 36 10.40 -7.59 -8.55
C ARG A 36 10.40 -6.23 -9.24
N GLY A 37 9.48 -5.35 -8.86
CA GLY A 37 9.17 -4.14 -9.62
C GLY A 37 8.18 -4.41 -10.75
N TYR A 38 7.51 -3.36 -11.21
CA TYR A 38 6.47 -3.47 -12.25
C TYR A 38 7.05 -3.88 -13.61
N GLN A 39 8.18 -3.28 -14.01
CA GLN A 39 8.78 -3.57 -15.32
C GLN A 39 9.18 -5.05 -15.44
N SER A 40 9.78 -5.60 -14.37
CA SER A 40 10.24 -6.99 -14.31
C SER A 40 9.16 -8.00 -13.92
N ALA A 41 7.97 -7.55 -13.53
CA ALA A 41 6.87 -8.43 -13.15
C ALA A 41 6.42 -9.29 -14.34
N ASP A 42 6.29 -10.60 -14.09
CA ASP A 42 5.92 -11.61 -15.09
C ASP A 42 4.46 -12.05 -14.88
N LEU A 43 3.66 -11.96 -15.95
CA LEU A 43 2.26 -12.40 -15.93
C LEU A 43 2.11 -13.91 -15.74
N ASP A 44 3.04 -14.71 -16.21
CA ASP A 44 2.98 -16.17 -16.03
C ASP A 44 3.22 -16.53 -14.56
N ALA A 45 4.14 -15.83 -13.86
CA ALA A 45 4.32 -15.97 -12.42
C ALA A 45 3.07 -15.51 -11.63
N VAL A 46 2.40 -14.44 -12.08
CA VAL A 46 1.11 -14.02 -11.50
C VAL A 46 0.05 -15.10 -11.65
N LEU A 47 -0.07 -15.70 -12.83
CA LEU A 47 -1.03 -16.78 -13.10
C LEU A 47 -0.78 -18.01 -12.22
N GLU A 48 0.48 -18.43 -12.10
CA GLU A 48 0.88 -19.56 -11.24
C GLU A 48 0.54 -19.27 -9.78
N ARG A 49 0.92 -18.12 -9.26
CA ARG A 49 0.64 -17.69 -7.87
C ARG A 49 -0.86 -17.58 -7.58
N ALA A 50 -1.64 -17.07 -8.51
CA ALA A 50 -3.09 -16.95 -8.38
C ALA A 50 -3.83 -18.29 -8.54
N GLY A 51 -3.20 -19.28 -9.17
CA GLY A 51 -3.82 -20.57 -9.50
C GLY A 51 -4.95 -20.43 -10.52
N VAL A 52 -4.79 -19.55 -11.53
CA VAL A 52 -5.79 -19.27 -12.56
C VAL A 52 -5.22 -19.38 -13.96
N THR A 53 -6.09 -19.49 -14.96
CA THR A 53 -5.69 -19.58 -16.36
C THR A 53 -5.43 -18.21 -16.99
N LYS A 54 -4.63 -18.19 -18.07
CA LYS A 54 -4.39 -16.98 -18.88
C LYS A 54 -5.68 -16.36 -19.41
N GLY A 55 -6.65 -17.18 -19.81
CA GLY A 55 -7.99 -16.70 -20.22
C GLY A 55 -8.76 -16.00 -19.10
N ALA A 56 -8.59 -16.44 -17.84
CA ALA A 56 -9.21 -15.78 -16.70
C ALA A 56 -8.57 -14.41 -16.41
N LEU A 57 -7.27 -14.25 -16.62
CA LEU A 57 -6.59 -12.96 -16.49
C LEU A 57 -7.11 -11.97 -17.51
N TYR A 58 -7.12 -12.34 -18.81
CA TYR A 58 -7.57 -11.45 -19.87
C TYR A 58 -9.08 -11.18 -19.87
N TYR A 59 -9.85 -11.99 -19.17
CA TYR A 59 -11.26 -11.67 -18.88
C TYR A 59 -11.40 -10.47 -17.92
N HIS A 60 -10.48 -10.32 -16.97
CA HIS A 60 -10.50 -9.26 -15.95
C HIS A 60 -9.65 -8.05 -16.28
N PHE A 61 -8.54 -8.25 -16.98
CA PHE A 61 -7.56 -7.21 -17.29
C PHE A 61 -7.09 -7.36 -18.73
N GLU A 62 -7.30 -6.32 -19.53
CA GLU A 62 -6.97 -6.32 -20.95
C GLU A 62 -5.48 -6.62 -21.22
N ASN A 63 -4.62 -6.11 -20.36
CA ASN A 63 -3.18 -6.23 -20.49
C ASN A 63 -2.48 -6.06 -19.11
N LYS A 64 -1.15 -6.14 -19.09
CA LYS A 64 -0.33 -5.93 -17.87
C LYS A 64 -0.53 -4.53 -17.28
N GLU A 65 -0.71 -3.53 -18.13
CA GLU A 65 -0.92 -2.14 -17.71
C GLU A 65 -2.23 -1.99 -16.95
N ALA A 66 -3.33 -2.56 -17.46
CA ALA A 66 -4.63 -2.55 -16.79
C ALA A 66 -4.57 -3.25 -15.42
N LEU A 67 -3.83 -4.36 -15.30
CA LEU A 67 -3.58 -4.99 -14.00
C LEU A 67 -2.75 -4.07 -13.09
N GLY A 68 -1.71 -3.43 -13.60
CA GLY A 68 -0.87 -2.49 -12.85
C GLY A 68 -1.68 -1.30 -12.31
N HIS A 69 -2.54 -0.71 -13.14
CA HIS A 69 -3.44 0.37 -12.73
C HIS A 69 -4.42 -0.07 -11.64
N ALA A 70 -5.02 -1.25 -11.78
CA ALA A 70 -5.93 -1.80 -10.77
C ALA A 70 -5.19 -2.11 -9.44
N ILE A 71 -3.94 -2.57 -9.47
CA ILE A 71 -3.11 -2.74 -8.27
C ILE A 71 -2.94 -1.40 -7.54
N ILE A 72 -2.69 -0.31 -8.26
CA ILE A 72 -2.56 1.02 -7.65
C ILE A 72 -3.88 1.44 -7.01
N GLU A 73 -4.97 1.38 -7.76
CA GLU A 73 -6.28 1.93 -7.37
C GLU A 73 -6.99 1.12 -6.29
N GLU A 74 -6.82 -0.21 -6.27
CA GLU A 74 -7.59 -1.10 -5.40
C GLU A 74 -6.75 -1.69 -4.25
N VAL A 75 -5.43 -1.88 -4.45
CA VAL A 75 -4.58 -2.48 -3.42
C VAL A 75 -3.77 -1.40 -2.71
N ILE A 76 -2.94 -0.64 -3.44
CA ILE A 76 -2.03 0.35 -2.82
C ILE A 76 -2.83 1.51 -2.21
N ALA A 77 -3.87 2.01 -2.91
CA ALA A 77 -4.74 3.05 -2.36
C ALA A 77 -5.43 2.61 -1.08
N GLU A 78 -5.95 1.37 -1.04
CA GLU A 78 -6.60 0.84 0.17
C GLU A 78 -5.59 0.63 1.31
N MET A 79 -4.40 0.12 1.04
CA MET A 79 -3.33 0.01 2.05
C MET A 79 -2.98 1.39 2.64
N THR A 80 -2.85 2.42 1.81
CA THR A 80 -2.56 3.79 2.24
C THR A 80 -3.72 4.35 3.06
N ARG A 81 -4.95 4.11 2.63
CA ARG A 81 -6.16 4.53 3.34
C ARG A 81 -6.26 3.90 4.73
N GLN A 82 -6.03 2.61 4.85
CA GLN A 82 -6.08 1.88 6.13
C GLN A 82 -4.98 2.34 7.08
N LYS A 83 -3.78 2.56 6.56
CA LYS A 83 -2.63 2.94 7.40
C LYS A 83 -2.67 4.39 7.86
N TRP A 84 -3.12 5.31 7.00
CA TRP A 84 -2.99 6.75 7.23
C TRP A 84 -4.32 7.47 7.37
N HIS A 85 -5.25 7.30 6.40
CA HIS A 85 -6.46 8.11 6.38
C HIS A 85 -7.40 7.78 7.53
N ILE A 86 -7.70 6.51 7.75
CA ILE A 86 -8.66 6.08 8.76
C ILE A 86 -8.17 6.44 10.17
N PRO A 87 -6.91 6.12 10.57
CA PRO A 87 -6.43 6.49 11.91
C PRO A 87 -6.39 8.00 12.14
N LEU A 88 -6.08 8.80 11.11
CA LEU A 88 -5.98 10.24 11.22
C LEU A 88 -7.32 10.99 11.25
N GLN A 89 -8.46 10.32 11.08
CA GLN A 89 -9.78 10.98 11.08
C GLN A 89 -10.21 11.54 12.43
N LYS A 90 -9.67 11.03 13.53
CA LYS A 90 -10.06 11.39 14.89
C LYS A 90 -8.92 11.24 15.89
N GLY A 91 -9.09 11.84 17.06
CA GLY A 91 -8.11 11.77 18.14
C GLY A 91 -6.90 12.71 17.91
N ASN A 92 -5.90 12.58 18.77
CA ASN A 92 -4.68 13.37 18.66
C ASN A 92 -3.83 12.90 17.48
N PRO A 93 -3.55 13.76 16.49
CA PRO A 93 -2.81 13.35 15.30
C PRO A 93 -1.37 12.93 15.61
N ILE A 94 -0.72 13.51 16.62
CA ILE A 94 0.65 13.16 17.01
C ILE A 94 0.68 11.75 17.60
N ASP A 95 -0.24 11.40 18.51
CA ASP A 95 -0.33 10.06 19.08
C ASP A 95 -0.55 9.01 17.99
N THR A 96 -1.43 9.34 17.03
CA THR A 96 -1.71 8.48 15.87
C THR A 96 -0.46 8.24 15.03
N LEU A 97 0.26 9.32 14.68
CA LEU A 97 1.48 9.22 13.86
C LEU A 97 2.59 8.46 14.60
N ILE A 98 2.78 8.73 15.89
CA ILE A 98 3.76 7.99 16.72
C ILE A 98 3.42 6.50 16.73
N HIS A 99 2.15 6.14 16.90
CA HIS A 99 1.71 4.75 16.85
C HIS A 99 2.01 4.09 15.48
N ILE A 100 1.73 4.78 14.38
CA ILE A 100 2.05 4.29 13.03
C ILE A 100 3.56 4.08 12.86
N VAL A 101 4.38 5.03 13.30
CA VAL A 101 5.85 4.92 13.25
C VAL A 101 6.34 3.73 14.09
N GLN A 102 5.81 3.57 15.29
CA GLN A 102 6.18 2.46 16.19
C GLN A 102 5.78 1.10 15.62
N SER A 103 4.59 1.00 15.01
CA SER A 103 4.07 -0.23 14.41
C SER A 103 4.75 -0.65 13.10
N THR A 104 5.54 0.23 12.48
CA THR A 104 6.33 -0.13 11.30
C THR A 104 7.35 -1.21 11.68
N GLY A 105 7.36 -2.33 10.94
CA GLY A 105 8.23 -3.46 11.23
C GLY A 105 9.72 -3.11 11.20
N THR A 106 10.50 -3.83 11.99
CA THR A 106 11.98 -3.68 12.07
C THR A 106 12.71 -4.92 11.63
N GLU A 107 11.98 -5.97 11.27
CA GLU A 107 12.58 -7.20 10.77
C GLU A 107 13.16 -6.99 9.37
N VAL A 108 14.30 -7.62 9.10
CA VAL A 108 15.01 -7.47 7.81
C VAL A 108 14.11 -7.86 6.63
N ALA A 109 13.26 -8.88 6.80
CA ALA A 109 12.34 -9.33 5.76
C ALA A 109 11.32 -8.23 5.37
N GLU A 110 10.80 -7.48 6.35
CA GLU A 110 9.87 -6.36 6.14
C GLU A 110 10.59 -5.15 5.53
N MET A 111 11.83 -4.87 5.96
CA MET A 111 12.61 -3.78 5.41
C MET A 111 12.97 -3.97 3.93
N ARG A 112 13.23 -5.20 3.50
CA ARG A 112 13.57 -5.51 2.09
C ARG A 112 12.51 -5.04 1.10
N GLY A 113 11.25 -5.12 1.47
CA GLY A 113 10.15 -4.68 0.61
C GLY A 113 10.06 -3.16 0.48
N GLY A 114 10.30 -2.42 1.56
CA GLY A 114 10.09 -0.98 1.61
C GLY A 114 8.60 -0.58 1.53
N CYS A 115 8.32 0.63 1.10
CA CYS A 115 6.96 1.11 0.87
C CYS A 115 6.49 0.76 -0.54
N PRO A 116 5.38 -0.01 -0.70
CA PRO A 116 4.89 -0.37 -2.03
C PRO A 116 4.50 0.84 -2.88
N PHE A 117 3.90 1.89 -2.27
CA PHE A 117 3.59 3.13 -2.93
C PHE A 117 4.85 3.80 -3.48
N ASN A 118 5.84 4.04 -2.61
CA ASN A 118 7.07 4.75 -2.99
C ASN A 118 7.92 3.97 -4.00
N ASN A 119 8.01 2.64 -3.84
CA ASN A 119 8.71 1.79 -4.81
C ASN A 119 8.15 1.99 -6.22
N LEU A 120 6.85 1.88 -6.37
CA LEU A 120 6.20 1.98 -7.67
C LEU A 120 6.22 3.43 -8.20
N ALA A 121 6.12 4.42 -7.32
CA ALA A 121 6.22 5.83 -7.69
C ALA A 121 7.61 6.18 -8.24
N GLN A 122 8.67 5.72 -7.60
CA GLN A 122 10.04 5.95 -8.08
C GLN A 122 10.32 5.21 -9.41
N GLU A 123 9.77 4.01 -9.58
CA GLU A 123 9.96 3.23 -10.80
C GLU A 123 9.16 3.78 -11.97
N MET A 124 7.86 4.04 -11.80
CA MET A 124 6.95 4.22 -12.93
C MET A 124 6.53 5.67 -13.20
N SER A 125 6.62 6.57 -12.21
CA SER A 125 6.21 7.98 -12.46
C SER A 125 7.03 8.69 -13.54
N PRO A 126 8.33 8.45 -13.70
CA PRO A 126 9.10 9.06 -14.79
C PRO A 126 8.87 8.39 -16.15
N LEU A 127 8.26 7.20 -16.21
CA LEU A 127 8.17 6.38 -17.41
C LEU A 127 6.76 6.37 -18.03
N ASP A 128 5.72 6.50 -17.19
CA ASP A 128 4.35 6.35 -17.64
C ASP A 128 3.40 7.34 -16.94
N GLU A 129 2.69 8.10 -17.77
CA GLU A 129 1.76 9.15 -17.32
C GLU A 129 0.52 8.59 -16.62
N GLY A 130 0.04 7.41 -17.02
CA GLY A 130 -1.09 6.73 -16.41
C GLY A 130 -0.78 6.29 -14.97
N PHE A 131 0.41 5.72 -14.76
CA PHE A 131 0.94 5.38 -13.43
C PHE A 131 1.16 6.64 -12.59
N ARG A 132 1.83 7.64 -13.15
CA ARG A 132 2.13 8.90 -12.46
C ARG A 132 0.87 9.57 -11.91
N LYS A 133 -0.19 9.70 -12.73
CA LYS A 133 -1.45 10.32 -12.31
C LYS A 133 -2.13 9.57 -11.17
N ARG A 134 -2.18 8.24 -11.23
CA ARG A 134 -2.79 7.40 -10.20
C ARG A 134 -2.04 7.46 -8.89
N LEU A 135 -0.71 7.40 -8.94
CA LEU A 135 0.14 7.52 -7.77
C LEU A 135 0.09 8.92 -7.16
N ALA A 136 0.09 9.97 -8.00
CA ALA A 136 -0.08 11.35 -7.54
C ALA A 136 -1.42 11.57 -6.82
N LYS A 137 -2.49 10.90 -7.26
CA LYS A 137 -3.79 10.92 -6.57
C LYS A 137 -3.67 10.34 -5.15
N ILE A 138 -3.05 9.18 -5.00
CA ILE A 138 -2.83 8.56 -3.68
C ILE A 138 -2.02 9.49 -2.77
N LEU A 139 -0.94 10.08 -3.29
CA LEU A 139 -0.12 11.04 -2.53
C LEU A 139 -0.93 12.26 -2.09
N SER A 140 -1.73 12.83 -2.99
CA SER A 140 -2.58 13.98 -2.70
C SER A 140 -3.62 13.66 -1.61
N GLU A 141 -4.25 12.48 -1.68
CA GLU A 141 -5.22 12.03 -0.67
C GLU A 141 -4.53 11.81 0.69
N TRP A 142 -3.36 11.18 0.71
CA TRP A 142 -2.57 10.97 1.93
C TRP A 142 -2.14 12.30 2.55
N HIS A 143 -1.58 13.20 1.75
CA HIS A 143 -1.21 14.55 2.18
C HIS A 143 -2.41 15.31 2.76
N GLY A 144 -3.53 15.31 2.04
CA GLY A 144 -4.76 15.98 2.49
C GLY A 144 -5.30 15.43 3.81
N ALA A 145 -5.24 14.12 4.02
CA ALA A 145 -5.65 13.50 5.28
C ALA A 145 -4.75 13.93 6.45
N MET A 146 -3.44 14.00 6.22
CA MET A 146 -2.47 14.41 7.25
C MET A 146 -2.58 15.89 7.55
N ALA A 147 -2.61 16.76 6.55
CA ALA A 147 -2.78 18.20 6.73
C ALA A 147 -4.12 18.53 7.41
N GLY A 148 -5.20 17.84 7.05
CA GLY A 148 -6.49 17.96 7.72
C GLY A 148 -6.44 17.55 9.20
N ALA A 149 -5.70 16.50 9.53
CA ALA A 149 -5.50 16.10 10.93
C ALA A 149 -4.69 17.14 11.72
N PHE A 150 -3.66 17.74 11.11
CA PHE A 150 -2.89 18.82 11.76
C PHE A 150 -3.73 20.08 11.98
N ARG A 151 -4.53 20.53 10.98
CA ARG A 151 -5.47 21.65 11.16
C ARG A 151 -6.43 21.40 12.31
N ARG A 152 -6.98 20.20 12.41
CA ARG A 152 -7.86 19.83 13.53
C ARG A 152 -7.10 19.86 14.86
N GLY A 153 -5.91 19.32 14.92
CA GLY A 153 -5.06 19.33 16.12
C GLY A 153 -4.72 20.74 16.59
N GLN A 154 -4.51 21.70 15.67
CA GLN A 154 -4.32 23.11 16.00
C GLN A 154 -5.61 23.76 16.55
N ALA A 155 -6.75 23.48 15.93
CA ALA A 155 -8.05 23.97 16.41
C ALA A 155 -8.37 23.48 17.82
N GLU A 156 -8.01 22.24 18.14
CA GLU A 156 -8.19 21.59 19.44
C GLU A 156 -7.04 21.87 20.43
N LYS A 157 -6.07 22.74 20.08
CA LYS A 157 -4.91 23.13 20.89
C LYS A 157 -4.01 21.95 21.28
N MET A 158 -3.93 20.95 20.44
CA MET A 158 -3.02 19.81 20.59
C MET A 158 -1.69 20.07 19.89
N LEU A 159 -1.68 20.93 18.86
CA LEU A 159 -0.49 21.28 18.07
C LEU A 159 -0.23 22.79 18.12
N ARG A 160 1.05 23.12 17.98
CA ARG A 160 1.54 24.48 17.86
C ARG A 160 0.84 25.21 16.70
N LYS A 161 0.48 26.48 16.90
CA LYS A 161 -0.23 27.29 15.91
C LYS A 161 0.67 27.92 14.85
N ASP A 162 1.96 27.98 15.09
CA ASP A 162 2.98 28.56 14.20
C ASP A 162 3.42 27.63 13.08
N LEU A 163 2.89 26.41 13.03
CA LEU A 163 3.16 25.42 11.99
C LEU A 163 2.18 25.60 10.82
N ASP A 164 2.68 25.49 9.59
CA ASP A 164 1.84 25.34 8.40
C ASP A 164 1.46 23.85 8.26
N PRO A 165 0.16 23.48 8.31
CA PRO A 165 -0.26 22.07 8.25
C PRO A 165 0.08 21.36 6.93
N ASP A 166 0.13 22.07 5.81
CA ASP A 166 0.45 21.48 4.50
C ASP A 166 1.96 21.23 4.36
N ASP A 167 2.79 22.17 4.82
CA ASP A 167 4.24 21.99 4.86
C ASP A 167 4.62 20.85 5.81
N GLU A 168 4.00 20.80 7.00
CA GLU A 168 4.23 19.72 7.96
C GLU A 168 3.81 18.35 7.43
N ALA A 169 2.67 18.27 6.74
CA ALA A 169 2.23 17.03 6.11
C ALA A 169 3.24 16.55 5.07
N THR A 170 3.73 17.46 4.23
CA THR A 170 4.76 17.17 3.23
C THR A 170 6.04 16.66 3.90
N PHE A 171 6.50 17.35 4.94
CA PHE A 171 7.73 17.00 5.63
C PHE A 171 7.65 15.64 6.35
N VAL A 172 6.55 15.37 7.05
CA VAL A 172 6.35 14.09 7.75
C VAL A 172 6.28 12.92 6.77
N ILE A 173 5.60 13.07 5.63
CA ILE A 173 5.56 12.06 4.57
C ILE A 173 6.97 11.82 4.00
N ALA A 174 7.69 12.88 3.67
CA ALA A 174 9.04 12.79 3.12
C ALA A 174 10.01 12.13 4.10
N MET A 175 9.95 12.50 5.37
CA MET A 175 10.77 11.92 6.44
C MET A 175 10.49 10.43 6.60
N TYR A 176 9.21 10.03 6.65
CA TYR A 176 8.80 8.62 6.76
C TYR A 176 9.31 7.80 5.57
N GLU A 177 9.01 8.24 4.35
CA GLU A 177 9.43 7.54 3.14
C GLU A 177 10.95 7.51 2.97
N GLY A 178 11.64 8.57 3.35
CA GLY A 178 13.10 8.63 3.37
C GLY A 178 13.70 7.56 4.28
N TYR A 179 13.23 7.44 5.51
CA TYR A 179 13.73 6.41 6.43
C TYR A 179 13.42 4.99 5.97
N ILE A 180 12.23 4.75 5.42
CA ILE A 180 11.88 3.43 4.86
C ILE A 180 12.78 3.10 3.67
N SER A 181 13.06 4.05 2.78
CA SER A 181 13.93 3.86 1.62
C SER A 181 15.39 3.59 2.03
N LEU A 182 15.90 4.34 3.00
CA LEU A 182 17.25 4.13 3.53
C LEU A 182 17.37 2.77 4.23
N ALA A 183 16.35 2.37 4.99
CA ALA A 183 16.32 1.06 5.66
C ALA A 183 16.28 -0.09 4.63
N LYS A 184 15.46 0.06 3.57
CA LYS A 184 15.42 -0.89 2.45
C LYS A 184 16.79 -1.06 1.79
N ASN A 185 17.48 0.06 1.53
CA ASN A 185 18.79 0.05 0.88
C ASN A 185 19.88 -0.56 1.77
N SER A 186 19.93 -0.15 3.04
CA SER A 186 20.97 -0.60 3.97
C SER A 186 20.73 -2.00 4.53
N GLN A 187 19.46 -2.43 4.62
CA GLN A 187 19.01 -3.62 5.34
C GLN A 187 19.54 -3.70 6.78
N ASP A 188 19.81 -2.51 7.40
CA ASP A 188 20.29 -2.39 8.75
C ASP A 188 19.15 -1.97 9.70
N PRO A 189 18.72 -2.87 10.63
CA PRO A 189 17.71 -2.55 11.63
C PRO A 189 18.07 -1.37 12.54
N LYS A 190 19.36 -1.09 12.74
CA LYS A 190 19.82 0.01 13.58
C LYS A 190 19.48 1.36 12.95
N LEU A 191 19.62 1.47 11.62
CA LEU A 191 19.26 2.68 10.88
C LEU A 191 17.77 2.97 11.03
N LEU A 192 16.90 1.96 10.80
CA LEU A 192 15.47 2.14 10.95
C LEU A 192 15.07 2.48 12.38
N LYS A 193 15.67 1.82 13.39
CA LYS A 193 15.42 2.12 14.82
C LYS A 193 15.81 3.56 15.16
N SER A 194 16.98 4.02 14.68
CA SER A 194 17.44 5.40 14.86
C SER A 194 16.48 6.40 14.19
N GLY A 195 16.06 6.11 12.94
CA GLY A 195 15.11 6.92 12.21
C GLY A 195 13.77 7.06 12.92
N LYS A 196 13.20 5.94 13.40
CA LYS A 196 11.98 5.95 14.21
C LYS A 196 12.10 6.83 15.46
N LYS A 197 13.21 6.69 16.20
CA LYS A 197 13.45 7.52 17.38
C LYS A 197 13.43 9.00 17.04
N ARG A 198 14.19 9.41 16.01
CA ARG A 198 14.26 10.82 15.58
C ARG A 198 12.93 11.34 15.07
N MET A 199 12.19 10.51 14.34
CA MET A 199 10.86 10.85 13.86
C MET A 199 9.86 11.06 15.00
N ILE A 200 9.89 10.21 16.02
CA ILE A 200 9.06 10.37 17.23
C ILE A 200 9.44 11.65 17.99
N GLU A 201 10.72 11.92 18.19
CA GLU A 201 11.20 13.16 18.82
C GLU A 201 10.71 14.40 18.06
N TYR A 202 10.76 14.36 16.72
CA TYR A 202 10.22 15.43 15.89
C TYR A 202 8.72 15.59 16.07
N LEU A 203 7.94 14.52 15.96
CA LEU A 203 6.48 14.56 16.13
C LEU A 203 6.08 15.09 17.51
N GLU A 204 6.79 14.70 18.57
CA GLU A 204 6.57 15.24 19.93
C GLU A 204 6.82 16.75 20.00
N SER A 205 7.78 17.29 19.25
CA SER A 205 8.09 18.73 19.23
C SER A 205 6.99 19.57 18.55
N LEU A 206 6.05 18.96 17.84
CA LEU A 206 4.91 19.64 17.21
C LEU A 206 3.76 19.93 18.21
N ARG A 207 3.81 19.35 19.41
CA ARG A 207 2.80 19.56 20.45
C ARG A 207 2.85 21.00 20.99
N THR A 208 1.73 21.40 21.56
CA THR A 208 1.58 22.72 22.24
C THR A 208 2.38 22.75 23.52
#